data_09e825ec8835d912ca001d9992a1255c
#
_entry.id   09e825ec8835d912ca001d9992a1255c
#
_cell.length_a   1.000
_cell.length_b   1.000
_cell.length_c   1.000
_cell.angle_alpha   90.00
_cell.angle_beta   90.00
_cell.angle_gamma   90.00
#
_symmetry.space_group_name_H-M   'P 1'
#
loop_
_entity.id
_entity.type
_entity.pdbx_description
1 polymer ?
#
loop_
_entity_poly.entity_id
_entity_poly.type
_entity_poly.pdbx_seq_one_letter_code
_entity_poly.pdbx_strand_id
1 'polypeptide(L)'
;ARLMNQLTAADNTQYSYRNTLLAVTDEGEVAGAIVSYDGAKLHELREAFIEGARREFGVDHSGMDDETAAGEWYLDSLAVFPQFRGQGIAHQLLLAAARRAADHGLPAALLVDKGNPKAERLYRSIGFEYVEDAMWGGHEMRRLRK
;
A
#
# COMPACT_ATOMS: atom_id res chain seq x y z
N ALA A 1 6.54 15.53 7.14
CA ALA A 1 7.92 15.07 7.13
C ALA A 1 8.34 14.43 8.44
N ARG A 2 8.28 15.14 9.56
CA ARG A 2 8.69 14.59 10.86
C ARG A 2 7.92 13.35 11.26
N LEU A 3 6.58 13.37 11.15
CA LEU A 3 5.75 12.22 11.49
C LEU A 3 6.05 11.03 10.59
N MET A 4 6.18 11.23 9.28
CA MET A 4 6.49 10.14 8.36
C MET A 4 7.87 9.54 8.62
N ASN A 5 8.86 10.35 8.97
CA ASN A 5 10.18 9.84 9.35
C ASN A 5 10.10 8.94 10.59
N GLN A 6 9.29 9.30 11.58
CA GLN A 6 9.08 8.47 12.77
C GLN A 6 8.37 7.16 12.42
N LEU A 7 7.33 7.21 11.57
CA LEU A 7 6.58 6.02 11.18
C LEU A 7 7.40 5.04 10.36
N THR A 8 8.21 5.54 9.43
CA THR A 8 9.05 4.67 8.60
C THR A 8 10.18 4.00 9.40
N ALA A 9 10.64 4.64 10.47
CA ALA A 9 11.66 4.06 11.34
C ALA A 9 11.09 3.08 12.37
N ALA A 10 9.78 3.09 12.64
CA ALA A 10 9.14 2.18 13.59
C ALA A 10 8.85 0.82 12.99
N ASP A 11 8.86 -0.23 13.81
CA ASP A 11 8.64 -1.61 13.34
C ASP A 11 7.16 -1.97 13.19
N ASN A 12 6.26 -1.26 13.88
CA ASN A 12 4.85 -1.64 14.03
C ASN A 12 3.87 -0.66 13.41
N THR A 13 4.27 0.08 12.36
CA THR A 13 3.36 0.96 11.61
C THR A 13 3.17 0.46 10.19
N GLN A 14 2.06 0.86 9.53
CA GLN A 14 1.81 0.53 8.13
C GLN A 14 2.89 1.09 7.18
N TYR A 15 3.59 2.14 7.59
CA TYR A 15 4.66 2.78 6.83
C TYR A 15 6.07 2.34 7.26
N SER A 16 6.17 1.30 8.10
CA SER A 16 7.45 0.75 8.54
C SER A 16 8.27 0.24 7.35
N TYR A 17 9.61 0.35 7.47
CA TYR A 17 10.54 -0.22 6.49
C TYR A 17 10.33 -1.74 6.30
N ARG A 18 9.80 -2.45 7.32
CA ARG A 18 9.49 -3.89 7.22
C ARG A 18 8.35 -4.19 6.26
N ASN A 19 7.51 -3.20 5.98
CA ASN A 19 6.37 -3.33 5.08
C ASN A 19 6.69 -2.82 3.67
N THR A 20 7.94 -2.40 3.42
CA THR A 20 8.33 -1.71 2.19
C THR A 20 9.29 -2.57 1.37
N LEU A 21 8.98 -2.72 0.08
CA LEU A 21 9.91 -3.24 -0.93
C LEU A 21 10.37 -2.09 -1.80
N LEU A 22 11.67 -2.04 -2.08
CA LEU A 22 12.27 -1.01 -2.92
C LEU A 22 12.69 -1.59 -4.26
N ALA A 23 12.47 -0.83 -5.33
CA ALA A 23 13.10 -1.08 -6.61
C ALA A 23 14.38 -0.24 -6.68
N VAL A 24 15.52 -0.88 -6.87
CA VAL A 24 16.83 -0.23 -6.88
C VAL A 24 17.50 -0.48 -8.22
N THR A 25 18.07 0.56 -8.83
CA THR A 25 18.80 0.44 -10.08
C THR A 25 20.14 -0.25 -9.87
N ASP A 26 20.79 -0.65 -10.95
CA ASP A 26 22.13 -1.26 -10.90
C ASP A 26 23.17 -0.30 -10.29
N GLU A 27 22.95 1.02 -10.40
CA GLU A 27 23.80 2.05 -9.81
C GLU A 27 23.47 2.34 -8.34
N GLY A 28 22.48 1.64 -7.76
CA GLY A 28 22.10 1.81 -6.37
C GLY A 28 21.10 2.92 -6.10
N GLU A 29 20.49 3.50 -7.13
CA GLU A 29 19.46 4.52 -6.96
C GLU A 29 18.09 3.88 -6.68
N VAL A 30 17.31 4.46 -5.77
CA VAL A 30 15.94 4.03 -5.52
C VAL A 30 15.03 4.56 -6.62
N ALA A 31 14.41 3.64 -7.36
CA ALA A 31 13.51 3.99 -8.47
C ALA A 31 12.04 4.01 -8.05
N GLY A 32 11.67 3.23 -7.04
CA GLY A 32 10.30 3.16 -6.56
C GLY A 32 10.18 2.32 -5.30
N ALA A 33 8.97 2.27 -4.77
CA ALA A 33 8.66 1.52 -3.55
C ALA A 33 7.22 1.08 -3.53
N ILE A 34 6.96 -0.04 -2.85
CA ILE A 34 5.61 -0.49 -2.54
C ILE A 34 5.52 -0.85 -1.06
N VAL A 35 4.46 -0.39 -0.42
CA VAL A 35 4.14 -0.70 0.98
C VAL A 35 3.02 -1.72 0.99
N SER A 36 3.24 -2.83 1.69
CA SER A 36 2.24 -3.89 1.81
C SER A 36 2.38 -4.61 3.15
N TYR A 37 1.28 -5.16 3.65
CA TYR A 37 1.24 -5.85 4.94
C TYR A 37 0.03 -6.76 5.04
N ASP A 38 0.03 -7.64 6.04
CA ASP A 38 -1.14 -8.47 6.37
C ASP A 38 -2.30 -7.57 6.80
N GLY A 39 -3.43 -7.66 6.09
CA GLY A 39 -4.61 -6.84 6.37
C GLY A 39 -5.17 -7.02 7.79
N ALA A 40 -4.94 -8.18 8.40
CA ALA A 40 -5.33 -8.42 9.79
C ALA A 40 -4.66 -7.46 10.78
N LYS A 41 -3.53 -6.86 10.39
CA LYS A 41 -2.75 -5.96 11.24
C LYS A 41 -3.07 -4.48 11.03
N LEU A 42 -4.08 -4.16 10.21
CA LEU A 42 -4.39 -2.77 9.86
C LEU A 42 -4.54 -1.89 11.11
N HIS A 43 -5.38 -2.28 12.06
CA HIS A 43 -5.65 -1.44 13.24
C HIS A 43 -4.42 -1.27 14.12
N GLU A 44 -3.67 -2.34 14.33
CA GLU A 44 -2.43 -2.30 15.10
C GLU A 44 -1.42 -1.34 14.44
N LEU A 45 -1.22 -1.48 13.13
CA LEU A 45 -0.25 -0.65 12.40
C LEU A 45 -0.71 0.79 12.29
N ARG A 46 -2.02 1.03 12.13
CA ARG A 46 -2.61 2.36 12.02
C ARG A 46 -2.57 3.13 13.34
N GLU A 47 -2.60 2.43 14.47
CA GLU A 47 -2.64 3.05 15.79
C GLU A 47 -1.50 4.05 15.99
N ALA A 48 -0.30 3.70 15.59
CA ALA A 48 0.86 4.60 15.69
C ALA A 48 0.69 5.85 14.83
N PHE A 49 0.08 5.73 13.63
CA PHE A 49 -0.24 6.87 12.79
C PHE A 49 -1.29 7.77 13.43
N ILE A 50 -2.37 7.20 13.95
CA ILE A 50 -3.45 7.96 14.61
C ILE A 50 -2.90 8.72 15.81
N GLU A 51 -2.11 8.06 16.65
CA GLU A 51 -1.51 8.68 17.83
C GLU A 51 -0.51 9.78 17.44
N GLY A 52 0.33 9.52 16.43
CA GLY A 52 1.29 10.49 15.92
C GLY A 52 0.62 11.72 15.34
N ALA A 53 -0.45 11.56 14.57
CA ALA A 53 -1.20 12.68 13.99
C ALA A 53 -1.87 13.52 15.08
N ARG A 54 -2.42 12.87 16.10
CA ARG A 54 -3.03 13.57 17.25
C ARG A 54 -1.98 14.39 18.00
N ARG A 55 -0.81 13.81 18.25
CA ARG A 55 0.27 14.46 19.00
C ARG A 55 0.92 15.60 18.22
N GLU A 56 1.21 15.41 16.93
CA GLU A 56 1.96 16.40 16.13
C GLU A 56 1.07 17.49 15.52
N PHE A 57 -0.18 17.16 15.16
CA PHE A 57 -1.06 18.06 14.41
C PHE A 57 -2.39 18.35 15.10
N GLY A 58 -2.70 17.68 16.21
CA GLY A 58 -3.98 17.80 16.89
C GLY A 58 -5.16 17.26 16.08
N VAL A 59 -4.90 16.41 15.09
CA VAL A 59 -5.93 15.83 14.22
C VAL A 59 -6.23 14.41 14.68
N ASP A 60 -7.52 14.09 14.83
CA ASP A 60 -7.97 12.75 15.20
C ASP A 60 -8.43 11.98 13.97
N HIS A 61 -7.67 10.94 13.59
CA HIS A 61 -7.96 10.05 12.47
C HIS A 61 -8.59 8.73 12.92
N SER A 62 -9.08 8.62 14.17
CA SER A 62 -9.64 7.37 14.69
C SER A 62 -10.90 6.89 13.94
N GLY A 63 -11.59 7.80 13.24
CA GLY A 63 -12.77 7.50 12.43
C GLY A 63 -12.47 7.14 10.97
N MET A 64 -11.22 6.84 10.62
CA MET A 64 -10.84 6.48 9.25
C MET A 64 -11.51 5.18 8.81
N ASP A 65 -11.89 5.12 7.53
CA ASP A 65 -12.41 3.90 6.91
C ASP A 65 -11.35 2.79 6.95
N ASP A 66 -11.80 1.54 7.09
CA ASP A 66 -10.92 0.38 6.99
C ASP A 66 -10.70 0.05 5.51
N GLU A 67 -9.44 0.15 5.08
CA GLU A 67 -9.05 -0.17 3.70
C GLU A 67 -8.82 -1.66 3.48
N THR A 68 -8.63 -2.43 4.53
CA THR A 68 -8.40 -3.87 4.48
C THR A 68 -8.80 -4.54 5.80
N ALA A 69 -8.72 -5.87 5.82
CA ALA A 69 -9.04 -6.69 6.98
C ALA A 69 -8.31 -8.04 6.87
N ALA A 70 -8.52 -8.91 7.85
CA ALA A 70 -7.97 -10.26 7.83
C ALA A 70 -8.38 -11.02 6.56
N GLY A 71 -7.50 -11.88 6.06
CA GLY A 71 -7.75 -12.74 4.91
C GLY A 71 -7.10 -12.26 3.63
N GLU A 72 -6.35 -11.16 3.67
CA GLU A 72 -5.65 -10.63 2.51
C GLU A 72 -4.35 -9.94 2.91
N TRP A 73 -3.38 -9.96 2.00
CA TRP A 73 -2.16 -9.15 2.08
C TRP A 73 -2.43 -7.85 1.32
N TYR A 74 -2.49 -6.75 2.04
CA TYR A 74 -2.93 -5.49 1.47
C TYR A 74 -1.77 -4.67 0.90
N LEU A 75 -1.90 -4.25 -0.36
CA LEU A 75 -0.97 -3.36 -1.05
C LEU A 75 -1.47 -1.93 -0.85
N ASP A 76 -0.81 -1.20 0.05
CA ASP A 76 -1.26 0.11 0.52
C ASP A 76 -0.85 1.25 -0.43
N SER A 77 0.44 1.32 -0.74
CA SER A 77 1.00 2.45 -1.48
C SER A 77 2.05 1.98 -2.47
N LEU A 78 2.01 2.54 -3.66
CA LEU A 78 2.96 2.29 -4.74
C LEU A 78 3.41 3.62 -5.32
N ALA A 79 4.71 3.82 -5.42
CA ALA A 79 5.28 5.03 -6.02
C ALA A 79 6.51 4.69 -6.85
N VAL A 80 6.63 5.36 -8.00
CA VAL A 80 7.80 5.29 -8.88
C VAL A 80 8.23 6.73 -9.16
N PHE A 81 9.51 7.02 -8.98
CA PHE A 81 10.02 8.37 -9.26
C PHE A 81 9.83 8.71 -10.73
N PRO A 82 9.51 9.99 -11.06
CA PRO A 82 9.18 10.38 -12.44
C PRO A 82 10.22 9.98 -13.47
N GLN A 83 11.52 10.10 -13.14
CA GLN A 83 12.61 9.78 -14.08
C GLN A 83 12.71 8.27 -14.38
N PHE A 84 12.06 7.42 -13.61
CA PHE A 84 12.08 5.97 -13.81
C PHE A 84 10.75 5.41 -14.31
N ARG A 85 9.76 6.26 -14.60
CA ARG A 85 8.47 5.81 -15.12
C ARG A 85 8.60 5.29 -16.56
N GLY A 86 7.70 4.40 -16.93
CA GLY A 86 7.68 3.83 -18.27
C GLY A 86 8.67 2.70 -18.48
N GLN A 87 9.31 2.19 -17.42
CA GLN A 87 10.31 1.12 -17.47
C GLN A 87 9.83 -0.20 -16.86
N GLY A 88 8.53 -0.31 -16.54
CA GLY A 88 7.97 -1.52 -15.95
C GLY A 88 8.24 -1.71 -14.47
N ILE A 89 8.69 -0.68 -13.75
CA ILE A 89 9.05 -0.78 -12.33
C ILE A 89 7.81 -1.01 -11.47
N ALA A 90 6.71 -0.31 -11.74
CA ALA A 90 5.45 -0.53 -11.02
C ALA A 90 4.98 -1.98 -11.18
N HIS A 91 5.08 -2.53 -12.38
CA HIS A 91 4.74 -3.92 -12.66
C HIS A 91 5.59 -4.88 -11.83
N GLN A 92 6.89 -4.65 -11.77
CA GLN A 92 7.83 -5.49 -11.00
C GLN A 92 7.54 -5.41 -9.51
N LEU A 93 7.26 -4.21 -8.98
CA LEU A 93 6.93 -4.01 -7.57
C LEU A 93 5.63 -4.72 -7.19
N LEU A 94 4.61 -4.64 -8.05
CA LEU A 94 3.34 -5.32 -7.82
C LEU A 94 3.51 -6.85 -7.82
N LEU A 95 4.30 -7.38 -8.74
CA LEU A 95 4.58 -8.83 -8.77
C LEU A 95 5.36 -9.27 -7.53
N ALA A 96 6.31 -8.48 -7.07
CA ALA A 96 7.09 -8.78 -5.86
C ALA A 96 6.20 -8.78 -4.61
N ALA A 97 5.29 -7.81 -4.50
CA ALA A 97 4.33 -7.75 -3.40
C ALA A 97 3.34 -8.92 -3.43
N ALA A 98 2.87 -9.30 -4.62
CA ALA A 98 1.99 -10.46 -4.78
C ALA A 98 2.69 -11.76 -4.39
N ARG A 99 3.98 -11.90 -4.70
CA ARG A 99 4.79 -13.04 -4.28
C ARG A 99 4.93 -13.07 -2.76
N ARG A 100 5.16 -11.93 -2.14
CA ARG A 100 5.22 -11.81 -0.69
C ARG A 100 3.91 -12.24 -0.04
N ALA A 101 2.77 -11.85 -0.61
CA ALA A 101 1.46 -12.31 -0.16
C ALA A 101 1.36 -13.83 -0.22
N ALA A 102 1.75 -14.43 -1.35
CA ALA A 102 1.72 -15.88 -1.52
C ALA A 102 2.61 -16.60 -0.51
N ASP A 103 3.78 -16.05 -0.18
CA ASP A 103 4.68 -16.58 0.83
C ASP A 103 4.04 -16.61 2.22
N HIS A 104 3.07 -15.74 2.48
CA HIS A 104 2.30 -15.71 3.72
C HIS A 104 0.97 -16.46 3.62
N GLY A 105 0.72 -17.15 2.49
CA GLY A 105 -0.50 -17.91 2.28
C GLY A 105 -1.75 -17.05 2.11
N LEU A 106 -1.60 -15.79 1.67
CA LEU A 106 -2.69 -14.84 1.52
C LEU A 106 -2.80 -14.36 0.08
N PRO A 107 -4.02 -14.03 -0.40
CA PRO A 107 -4.17 -13.33 -1.66
C PRO A 107 -3.70 -11.88 -1.50
N ALA A 108 -3.10 -11.32 -2.55
CA ALA A 108 -2.79 -9.91 -2.61
C ALA A 108 -4.06 -9.12 -2.93
N ALA A 109 -4.26 -7.99 -2.26
CA ALA A 109 -5.43 -7.14 -2.46
C ALA A 109 -5.04 -5.67 -2.47
N LEU A 110 -5.82 -4.86 -3.17
CA LEU A 110 -5.62 -3.42 -3.20
C LEU A 110 -6.96 -2.72 -3.45
N LEU A 111 -6.97 -1.42 -3.15
CA LEU A 111 -8.07 -0.55 -3.53
C LEU A 111 -7.61 0.37 -4.67
N VAL A 112 -8.46 0.53 -5.68
CA VAL A 112 -8.23 1.48 -6.76
C VAL A 112 -9.42 2.42 -6.86
N ASP A 113 -9.15 3.72 -7.00
CA ASP A 113 -10.19 4.72 -7.18
C ASP A 113 -10.91 4.49 -8.51
N LYS A 114 -12.25 4.52 -8.50
CA LYS A 114 -13.05 4.42 -9.73
C LYS A 114 -12.71 5.51 -10.73
N GLY A 115 -12.19 6.64 -10.25
CA GLY A 115 -11.72 7.74 -11.10
C GLY A 115 -10.34 7.52 -11.71
N ASN A 116 -9.70 6.36 -11.48
CA ASN A 116 -8.37 6.05 -12.01
C ASN A 116 -8.36 4.77 -12.86
N PRO A 117 -9.00 4.79 -14.04
CA PRO A 117 -9.07 3.59 -14.88
C PRO A 117 -7.71 3.13 -15.43
N LYS A 118 -6.75 4.04 -15.55
CA LYS A 118 -5.40 3.70 -16.00
C LYS A 118 -4.71 2.78 -14.99
N ALA A 119 -4.79 3.09 -13.70
CA ALA A 119 -4.24 2.26 -12.65
C ALA A 119 -4.95 0.90 -12.60
N GLU A 120 -6.26 0.89 -12.73
CA GLU A 120 -7.01 -0.36 -12.73
C GLU A 120 -6.60 -1.26 -13.88
N ARG A 121 -6.38 -0.71 -15.08
CA ARG A 121 -5.90 -1.49 -16.23
C ARG A 121 -4.54 -2.14 -15.95
N LEU A 122 -3.64 -1.41 -15.30
CA LEU A 122 -2.35 -1.96 -14.89
C LEU A 122 -2.53 -3.15 -13.97
N TYR A 123 -3.33 -3.00 -12.91
CA TYR A 123 -3.55 -4.06 -11.94
C TYR A 123 -4.20 -5.29 -12.59
N ARG A 124 -5.20 -5.09 -13.44
CA ARG A 124 -5.85 -6.19 -14.15
C ARG A 124 -4.89 -6.90 -15.10
N SER A 125 -3.97 -6.18 -15.72
CA SER A 125 -2.97 -6.78 -16.62
C SER A 125 -2.01 -7.73 -15.90
N ILE A 126 -1.86 -7.55 -14.58
CA ILE A 126 -1.00 -8.38 -13.73
C ILE A 126 -1.77 -9.59 -13.17
N GLY A 127 -3.09 -9.59 -13.29
CA GLY A 127 -3.92 -10.71 -12.84
C GLY A 127 -4.84 -10.37 -11.66
N PHE A 128 -4.89 -9.12 -11.24
CA PHE A 128 -5.85 -8.69 -10.23
C PHE A 128 -7.25 -8.67 -10.81
N GLU A 129 -8.23 -9.17 -10.05
CA GLU A 129 -9.62 -9.25 -10.46
C GLU A 129 -10.51 -8.49 -9.48
N TYR A 130 -11.61 -7.93 -9.99
CA TYR A 130 -12.59 -7.21 -9.18
C TYR A 130 -13.27 -8.15 -8.18
N VAL A 131 -13.40 -7.69 -6.93
CA VAL A 131 -14.07 -8.41 -5.86
C VAL A 131 -15.34 -7.68 -5.43
N GLU A 132 -15.21 -6.41 -5.09
CA GLU A 132 -16.31 -5.62 -4.54
C GLU A 132 -16.03 -4.13 -4.62
N ASP A 133 -17.06 -3.33 -4.49
CA ASP A 133 -16.91 -1.89 -4.29
C ASP A 133 -16.58 -1.61 -2.82
N ALA A 134 -15.86 -0.53 -2.57
CA ALA A 134 -15.48 -0.10 -1.24
C ALA A 134 -15.45 1.43 -1.17
N MET A 135 -15.43 1.96 0.05
CA MET A 135 -15.28 3.39 0.28
C MET A 135 -13.98 3.63 1.05
N TRP A 136 -13.25 4.65 0.66
CA TRP A 136 -12.06 5.08 1.36
C TRP A 136 -11.91 6.59 1.26
N GLY A 137 -11.88 7.26 2.43
CA GLY A 137 -11.71 8.71 2.49
C GLY A 137 -12.77 9.49 1.72
N GLY A 138 -14.01 9.01 1.63
CA GLY A 138 -15.08 9.63 0.89
C GLY A 138 -15.05 9.34 -0.61
N HIS A 139 -14.13 8.52 -1.10
CA HIS A 139 -14.01 8.14 -2.50
C HIS A 139 -14.57 6.75 -2.77
N GLU A 140 -15.21 6.58 -3.92
CA GLU A 140 -15.66 5.27 -4.38
C GLU A 140 -14.46 4.51 -4.96
N MET A 141 -14.20 3.34 -4.40
CA MET A 141 -13.07 2.49 -4.75
C MET A 141 -13.56 1.14 -5.24
N ARG A 142 -12.69 0.40 -5.92
CA ARG A 142 -12.87 -1.01 -6.23
C ARG A 142 -11.79 -1.81 -5.55
N ARG A 143 -12.20 -2.89 -4.88
CA ARG A 143 -11.25 -3.86 -4.33
C ARG A 143 -10.90 -4.84 -5.42
N LEU A 144 -9.62 -4.97 -5.68
CA LEU A 144 -9.09 -5.98 -6.60
C LEU A 144 -8.24 -6.97 -5.81
N ARG A 145 -8.24 -8.23 -6.25
CA ARG A 145 -7.51 -9.30 -5.55
C ARG A 145 -6.86 -10.24 -6.55
N LYS A 146 -5.68 -10.72 -6.18
CA LYS A 146 -4.94 -11.69 -6.98
C LYS A 146 -4.59 -12.92 -6.17
#